data_2a3908e23599b47456327bda3f21d85f
#
_entry.id   2a3908e23599b47456327bda3f21d85f
#
_cell.length_a   1.000
_cell.length_b   1.000
_cell.length_c   1.000
_cell.angle_alpha   90.00
_cell.angle_beta   90.00
_cell.angle_gamma   90.00
#
_symmetry.space_group_name_H-M   'P 1'
#
loop_
_entity.id
_entity.type
_entity.pdbx_description
1 polymer ?
#
loop_
_entity_poly.entity_id
_entity_poly.type
_entity_poly.pdbx_seq_one_letter_code
_entity_poly.pdbx_strand_id
1 'polypeptide(L)'
;IILFAGGSFWQIFPLRGLTSDGWSQFPWWEKILDYFWHLTLPVISMGLAAFATMTLLTKNCFLEELRKQYVLTARAKGCSQRQVLYGHIFRNAMLLVIAGFPSAFVSAFFAGSLLIETIFSLNGLGLLSFESVLNRDYPVVFANIYIFALIGLVVTLISDLTYTLIDPRIDFETREV
;
A
#
# COMPACT_ATOMS: atom_id res chain seq x y z
N ILE A 1 19.57 2.76 -2.39
CA ILE A 1 20.67 2.09 -1.67
C ILE A 1 21.99 2.77 -2.01
N ILE A 2 22.41 2.79 -3.27
CA ILE A 2 23.72 3.34 -3.71
C ILE A 2 23.93 4.79 -3.25
N LEU A 3 22.87 5.62 -3.27
CA LEU A 3 22.96 7.03 -2.90
C LEU A 3 22.95 7.27 -1.39
N PHE A 4 22.20 6.48 -0.62
CA PHE A 4 21.88 6.78 0.78
C PHE A 4 22.38 5.75 1.80
N ALA A 5 22.74 4.54 1.38
CA ALA A 5 23.18 3.48 2.28
C ALA A 5 24.39 2.69 1.79
N GLY A 6 24.89 2.94 0.60
CA GLY A 6 25.87 2.08 -0.07
C GLY A 6 27.32 2.56 -0.07
N GLY A 7 27.71 3.48 0.78
CA GLY A 7 29.12 3.79 1.03
C GLY A 7 29.85 4.64 0.00
N SER A 8 29.24 4.99 -1.14
CA SER A 8 29.94 5.77 -2.18
C SER A 8 29.64 7.27 -2.16
N PHE A 9 28.50 7.69 -1.61
CA PHE A 9 28.10 9.10 -1.58
C PHE A 9 27.70 9.56 -0.18
N TRP A 10 26.50 9.23 0.30
CA TRP A 10 25.98 9.70 1.58
C TRP A 10 25.54 8.50 2.42
N GLN A 11 26.28 8.19 3.46
CA GLN A 11 25.92 7.18 4.45
C GLN A 11 24.97 7.78 5.50
N ILE A 12 23.76 8.10 5.11
CA ILE A 12 22.78 8.69 6.04
C ILE A 12 21.98 7.62 6.75
N PHE A 13 21.63 6.53 6.05
CA PHE A 13 20.78 5.47 6.57
C PHE A 13 21.54 4.16 6.71
N PRO A 14 21.20 3.34 7.72
CA PRO A 14 21.75 2.01 7.85
C PRO A 14 21.32 1.13 6.68
N LEU A 15 22.24 0.27 6.22
CA LEU A 15 21.99 -0.59 5.06
C LEU A 15 21.28 -1.88 5.44
N ARG A 16 21.57 -2.42 6.60
CA ARG A 16 21.12 -3.76 7.02
C ARG A 16 20.67 -3.81 8.47
N GLY A 17 19.69 -4.67 8.74
CA GLY A 17 19.17 -4.90 10.07
C GLY A 17 18.10 -3.89 10.51
N LEU A 18 17.47 -4.18 11.63
CA LEU A 18 16.41 -3.36 12.24
C LEU A 18 16.91 -2.49 13.38
N THR A 19 18.15 -2.73 13.84
CA THR A 19 18.70 -2.10 15.03
C THR A 19 20.21 -1.90 14.88
N SER A 20 20.74 -0.84 15.50
CA SER A 20 22.17 -0.54 15.55
C SER A 20 22.91 -1.47 16.52
N ASP A 21 24.23 -1.59 16.32
CA ASP A 21 25.10 -2.30 17.25
C ASP A 21 25.04 -1.64 18.64
N GLY A 22 24.79 -2.44 19.68
CA GLY A 22 24.63 -1.93 21.05
C GLY A 22 23.22 -1.47 21.44
N TRP A 23 22.20 -1.74 20.60
CA TRP A 23 20.79 -1.38 20.85
C TRP A 23 20.27 -1.77 22.24
N SER A 24 20.74 -2.87 22.82
CA SER A 24 20.32 -3.31 24.16
C SER A 24 20.67 -2.30 25.28
N GLN A 25 21.70 -1.46 25.08
CA GLN A 25 22.18 -0.47 26.04
C GLN A 25 21.49 0.89 25.91
N PHE A 26 20.74 1.11 24.83
CA PHE A 26 20.05 2.38 24.60
C PHE A 26 18.87 2.58 25.56
N PRO A 27 18.56 3.82 25.99
CA PRO A 27 17.33 4.13 26.67
C PRO A 27 16.11 3.86 25.76
N TRP A 28 14.94 3.61 26.35
CA TRP A 28 13.76 3.15 25.61
C TRP A 28 13.34 4.07 24.45
N TRP A 29 13.51 5.37 24.56
CA TRP A 29 13.17 6.34 23.51
C TRP A 29 14.17 6.34 22.34
N GLU A 30 15.47 6.11 22.60
CA GLU A 30 16.48 5.93 21.56
C GLU A 30 16.26 4.62 20.79
N LYS A 31 15.82 3.58 21.46
CA LYS A 31 15.44 2.31 20.82
C LYS A 31 14.33 2.48 19.78
N ILE A 32 13.31 3.30 20.11
CA ILE A 32 12.22 3.59 19.19
C ILE A 32 12.72 4.41 17.99
N LEU A 33 13.53 5.44 18.25
CA LEU A 33 14.09 6.28 17.18
C LEU A 33 15.00 5.48 16.24
N ASP A 34 15.88 4.64 16.78
CA ASP A 34 16.79 3.79 16.02
C ASP A 34 16.01 2.80 15.13
N TYR A 35 14.97 2.18 15.67
CA TYR A 35 14.11 1.28 14.92
C TYR A 35 13.40 1.98 13.75
N PHE A 36 12.80 3.16 13.97
CA PHE A 36 12.21 3.94 12.90
C PHE A 36 13.23 4.42 11.87
N TRP A 37 14.44 4.74 12.30
CA TRP A 37 15.53 5.13 11.41
C TRP A 37 15.91 4.01 10.43
N HIS A 38 16.02 2.78 10.93
CA HIS A 38 16.29 1.60 10.10
C HIS A 38 15.13 1.26 9.16
N LEU A 39 13.88 1.49 9.59
CA LEU A 39 12.71 1.26 8.76
C LEU A 39 12.47 2.32 7.67
N THR A 40 13.05 3.50 7.80
CA THR A 40 12.77 4.65 6.91
C THR A 40 13.07 4.30 5.45
N LEU A 41 14.23 3.74 5.15
CA LEU A 41 14.63 3.44 3.77
C LEU A 41 13.83 2.28 3.14
N PRO A 42 13.60 1.15 3.83
CA PRO A 42 12.69 0.11 3.36
C PRO A 42 11.27 0.64 3.07
N VAL A 43 10.68 1.40 4.00
CA VAL A 43 9.33 1.95 3.87
C VAL A 43 9.23 2.93 2.69
N ILE A 44 10.21 3.82 2.51
CA ILE A 44 10.27 4.73 1.37
C ILE A 44 10.35 3.93 0.05
N SER A 45 11.18 2.88 0.00
CA SER A 45 11.33 2.04 -1.19
C SER A 45 10.02 1.34 -1.57
N MET A 46 9.27 0.81 -0.58
CA MET A 46 7.95 0.23 -0.80
C MET A 46 6.93 1.30 -1.18
N GLY A 47 6.95 2.43 -0.49
CA GLY A 47 6.04 3.54 -0.72
C GLY A 47 6.14 4.13 -2.12
N LEU A 48 7.34 4.25 -2.68
CA LEU A 48 7.53 4.75 -4.04
C LEU A 48 6.88 3.87 -5.10
N ALA A 49 6.98 2.55 -4.96
CA ALA A 49 6.32 1.61 -5.87
C ALA A 49 4.79 1.69 -5.76
N ALA A 50 4.27 1.69 -4.53
CA ALA A 50 2.85 1.83 -4.26
C ALA A 50 2.30 3.18 -4.76
N PHE A 51 3.05 4.27 -4.57
CA PHE A 51 2.68 5.62 -5.03
C PHE A 51 2.56 5.69 -6.55
N ALA A 52 3.47 5.06 -7.29
CA ALA A 52 3.42 5.01 -8.75
C ALA A 52 2.12 4.33 -9.24
N THR A 53 1.78 3.18 -8.67
CA THR A 53 0.55 2.45 -9.00
C THR A 53 -0.70 3.25 -8.67
N MET A 54 -0.76 3.86 -7.48
CA MET A 54 -1.89 4.69 -7.05
C MET A 54 -2.05 5.94 -7.92
N THR A 55 -0.95 6.56 -8.32
CA THR A 55 -0.98 7.74 -9.21
C THR A 55 -1.58 7.39 -10.57
N LEU A 56 -1.18 6.25 -11.15
CA LEU A 56 -1.73 5.78 -12.43
C LEU A 56 -3.23 5.45 -12.31
N LEU A 57 -3.63 4.75 -11.26
CA LEU A 57 -5.03 4.44 -10.99
C LEU A 57 -5.86 5.72 -10.88
N THR A 58 -5.45 6.63 -10.02
CA THR A 58 -6.13 7.91 -9.80
C THR A 58 -6.24 8.70 -11.11
N LYS A 59 -5.14 8.82 -11.86
CA LYS A 59 -5.15 9.51 -13.17
C LYS A 59 -6.18 8.90 -14.10
N ASN A 60 -6.23 7.57 -14.23
CA ASN A 60 -7.15 6.89 -15.14
C ASN A 60 -8.60 7.10 -14.70
N CYS A 61 -8.92 6.99 -13.41
CA CYS A 61 -10.26 7.28 -12.88
C CYS A 61 -10.70 8.72 -13.19
N PHE A 62 -9.82 9.70 -13.01
CA PHE A 62 -10.14 11.09 -13.33
C PHE A 62 -10.33 11.32 -14.83
N LEU A 63 -9.50 10.73 -15.68
CA LEU A 63 -9.65 10.86 -17.14
C LEU A 63 -10.95 10.24 -17.65
N GLU A 64 -11.36 9.13 -17.07
CA GLU A 64 -12.62 8.47 -17.38
C GLU A 64 -13.83 9.31 -16.97
N GLU A 65 -13.83 9.83 -15.73
CA GLU A 65 -14.88 10.69 -15.22
C GLU A 65 -15.02 12.00 -16.04
N LEU A 66 -13.90 12.59 -16.50
CA LEU A 66 -13.89 13.80 -17.32
C LEU A 66 -14.63 13.64 -18.65
N ARG A 67 -14.73 12.42 -19.18
CA ARG A 67 -15.37 12.11 -20.46
C ARG A 67 -16.88 11.85 -20.34
N LYS A 68 -17.43 11.75 -19.13
CA LYS A 68 -18.84 11.43 -18.91
C LYS A 68 -19.77 12.61 -19.25
N GLN A 69 -20.96 12.30 -19.70
CA GLN A 69 -21.94 13.30 -20.17
C GLN A 69 -22.37 14.30 -19.09
N TYR A 70 -22.40 13.90 -17.82
CA TYR A 70 -22.78 14.81 -16.72
C TYR A 70 -21.82 16.01 -16.60
N VAL A 71 -20.54 15.83 -16.99
CA VAL A 71 -19.54 16.90 -17.00
C VAL A 71 -19.90 17.96 -18.05
N LEU A 72 -20.33 17.53 -19.25
CA LEU A 72 -20.78 18.42 -20.31
C LEU A 72 -22.06 19.17 -19.87
N THR A 73 -22.99 18.46 -19.24
CA THR A 73 -24.22 19.05 -18.72
C THR A 73 -23.95 20.09 -17.64
N ALA A 74 -23.03 19.82 -16.72
CA ALA A 74 -22.64 20.77 -15.67
C ALA A 74 -22.00 22.04 -16.27
N ARG A 75 -21.16 21.89 -17.29
CA ARG A 75 -20.57 23.03 -18.02
C ARG A 75 -21.64 23.84 -18.75
N ALA A 76 -22.59 23.16 -19.42
CA ALA A 76 -23.69 23.82 -20.12
C ALA A 76 -24.61 24.62 -19.18
N LYS A 77 -24.73 24.20 -17.92
CA LYS A 77 -25.43 24.93 -16.85
C LYS A 77 -24.65 26.12 -16.28
N GLY A 78 -23.47 26.43 -16.82
CA GLY A 78 -22.66 27.58 -16.40
C GLY A 78 -21.82 27.34 -15.14
N CYS A 79 -21.64 26.10 -14.69
CA CYS A 79 -20.76 25.80 -13.57
C CYS A 79 -19.31 26.13 -13.92
N SER A 80 -18.60 26.80 -13.01
CA SER A 80 -17.19 27.10 -13.18
C SER A 80 -16.36 25.80 -13.23
N GLN A 81 -15.20 25.85 -13.87
CA GLN A 81 -14.32 24.68 -14.01
C GLN A 81 -13.93 24.06 -12.64
N ARG A 82 -13.76 24.90 -11.63
CA ARG A 82 -13.52 24.44 -10.25
C ARG A 82 -14.72 23.69 -9.65
N GLN A 83 -15.91 24.20 -9.84
CA GLN A 83 -17.13 23.55 -9.35
C GLN A 83 -17.35 22.19 -10.03
N VAL A 84 -17.12 22.10 -11.35
CA VAL A 84 -17.21 20.84 -12.08
C VAL A 84 -16.16 19.86 -11.58
N LEU A 85 -14.90 20.29 -11.41
CA LEU A 85 -13.81 19.42 -10.98
C LEU A 85 -14.01 18.90 -9.57
N TYR A 86 -14.16 19.79 -8.60
CA TYR A 86 -14.22 19.40 -7.17
C TYR A 86 -15.60 18.96 -6.71
N GLY A 87 -16.67 19.54 -7.28
CA GLY A 87 -18.04 19.22 -6.88
C GLY A 87 -18.58 17.92 -7.50
N HIS A 88 -18.16 17.59 -8.70
CA HIS A 88 -18.73 16.46 -9.43
C HIS A 88 -17.69 15.38 -9.77
N ILE A 89 -16.58 15.75 -10.42
CA ILE A 89 -15.59 14.77 -10.90
C ILE A 89 -14.82 14.16 -9.76
N PHE A 90 -14.26 14.98 -8.85
CA PHE A 90 -13.43 14.53 -7.76
C PHE A 90 -14.15 13.52 -6.87
N ARG A 91 -15.40 13.82 -6.51
CA ARG A 91 -16.20 12.93 -5.66
C ARG A 91 -16.39 11.55 -6.30
N ASN A 92 -16.76 11.52 -7.58
CA ASN A 92 -17.02 10.26 -8.28
C ASN A 92 -15.73 9.48 -8.58
N ALA A 93 -14.67 10.17 -9.03
CA ALA A 93 -13.37 9.54 -9.29
C ALA A 93 -12.74 8.96 -8.01
N MET A 94 -12.84 9.68 -6.89
CA MET A 94 -12.27 9.23 -5.62
C MET A 94 -13.02 8.06 -4.99
N LEU A 95 -14.30 7.85 -5.27
CA LEU A 95 -15.04 6.66 -4.82
C LEU A 95 -14.32 5.38 -5.25
N LEU A 96 -13.95 5.29 -6.51
CA LEU A 96 -13.25 4.12 -7.05
C LEU A 96 -11.84 3.96 -6.49
N VAL A 97 -11.12 5.08 -6.31
CA VAL A 97 -9.78 5.07 -5.71
C VAL A 97 -9.82 4.63 -4.25
N ILE A 98 -10.77 5.14 -3.46
CA ILE A 98 -10.92 4.79 -2.04
C ILE A 98 -11.36 3.33 -1.90
N ALA A 99 -12.26 2.85 -2.76
CA ALA A 99 -12.69 1.46 -2.76
C ALA A 99 -11.54 0.48 -3.10
N GLY A 100 -10.67 0.85 -4.04
CA GLY A 100 -9.51 0.04 -4.42
C GLY A 100 -8.29 0.18 -3.50
N PHE A 101 -8.25 1.21 -2.64
CA PHE A 101 -7.09 1.50 -1.80
C PHE A 101 -6.71 0.37 -0.83
N PRO A 102 -7.63 -0.24 -0.07
CA PRO A 102 -7.26 -1.29 0.89
C PRO A 102 -6.61 -2.50 0.21
N SER A 103 -7.18 -2.98 -0.90
CA SER A 103 -6.64 -4.12 -1.64
C SER A 103 -5.29 -3.80 -2.30
N ALA A 104 -5.14 -2.61 -2.88
CA ALA A 104 -3.88 -2.15 -3.46
C ALA A 104 -2.79 -1.95 -2.40
N PHE A 105 -3.14 -1.42 -1.23
CA PHE A 105 -2.23 -1.26 -0.10
C PHE A 105 -1.67 -2.61 0.37
N VAL A 106 -2.53 -3.60 0.54
CA VAL A 106 -2.12 -4.94 0.97
C VAL A 106 -1.29 -5.63 -0.10
N SER A 107 -1.70 -5.55 -1.36
CA SER A 107 -0.93 -6.12 -2.46
C SER A 107 0.47 -5.51 -2.54
N ALA A 108 0.60 -4.19 -2.35
CA ALA A 108 1.90 -3.51 -2.33
C ALA A 108 2.75 -3.94 -1.13
N PHE A 109 2.12 -4.12 0.03
CA PHE A 109 2.81 -4.53 1.25
C PHE A 109 3.37 -5.96 1.14
N PHE A 110 2.60 -6.89 0.56
CA PHE A 110 3.02 -8.29 0.45
C PHE A 110 3.87 -8.59 -0.80
N ALA A 111 3.58 -8.00 -1.94
CA ALA A 111 4.28 -8.32 -3.19
C ALA A 111 5.72 -7.79 -3.24
N GLY A 112 6.02 -6.70 -2.54
CA GLY A 112 7.37 -6.09 -2.52
C GLY A 112 8.27 -6.57 -1.38
N SER A 113 7.76 -7.34 -0.42
CA SER A 113 8.46 -7.60 0.82
C SER A 113 9.72 -8.46 0.64
N LEU A 114 9.68 -9.53 -0.14
CA LEU A 114 10.79 -10.47 -0.28
C LEU A 114 12.11 -9.81 -0.72
N LEU A 115 12.07 -9.02 -1.80
CA LEU A 115 13.29 -8.36 -2.31
C LEU A 115 13.82 -7.32 -1.31
N ILE A 116 12.92 -6.56 -0.70
CA ILE A 116 13.27 -5.54 0.29
C ILE A 116 13.81 -6.20 1.56
N GLU A 117 13.14 -7.25 2.06
CA GLU A 117 13.60 -8.02 3.21
C GLU A 117 15.00 -8.62 2.97
N THR A 118 15.25 -9.15 1.79
CA THR A 118 16.57 -9.69 1.43
C THR A 118 17.63 -8.60 1.33
N ILE A 119 17.32 -7.48 0.68
CA ILE A 119 18.28 -6.38 0.46
C ILE A 119 18.67 -5.72 1.78
N PHE A 120 17.69 -5.45 2.64
CA PHE A 120 17.89 -4.79 3.93
C PHE A 120 18.15 -5.77 5.08
N SER A 121 18.24 -7.07 4.79
CA SER A 121 18.45 -8.14 5.80
C SER A 121 17.40 -8.09 6.93
N LEU A 122 16.13 -7.90 6.54
CA LEU A 122 15.01 -7.89 7.46
C LEU A 122 14.47 -9.30 7.61
N ASN A 123 14.29 -9.76 8.85
CA ASN A 123 13.68 -11.05 9.15
C ASN A 123 12.15 -10.95 9.05
N GLY A 124 11.62 -10.86 7.82
CA GLY A 124 10.20 -10.73 7.57
C GLY A 124 9.56 -12.03 7.07
N LEU A 125 8.23 -12.01 6.92
CA LEU A 125 7.45 -13.17 6.47
C LEU A 125 7.74 -13.56 5.02
N GLY A 126 8.12 -12.61 4.18
CA GLY A 126 8.47 -12.88 2.78
C GLY A 126 9.77 -13.68 2.67
N LEU A 127 10.79 -13.27 3.41
CA LEU A 127 12.08 -13.99 3.48
C LEU A 127 11.88 -15.38 4.10
N LEU A 128 11.14 -15.47 5.20
CA LEU A 128 10.81 -16.75 5.86
C LEU A 128 10.09 -17.69 4.88
N SER A 129 9.13 -17.20 4.11
CA SER A 129 8.41 -18.01 3.11
C SER A 129 9.35 -18.55 2.05
N PHE A 130 10.25 -17.70 1.54
CA PHE A 130 11.21 -18.09 0.52
C PHE A 130 12.21 -19.12 1.03
N GLU A 131 12.80 -18.90 2.21
CA GLU A 131 13.74 -19.85 2.83
C GLU A 131 13.08 -21.19 3.13
N SER A 132 11.83 -21.19 3.62
CA SER A 132 11.08 -22.41 3.92
C SER A 132 10.86 -23.26 2.67
N VAL A 133 10.59 -22.62 1.52
CA VAL A 133 10.44 -23.33 0.23
C VAL A 133 11.78 -23.96 -0.18
N LEU A 134 12.88 -23.21 -0.07
CA LEU A 134 14.22 -23.73 -0.42
C LEU A 134 14.64 -24.89 0.47
N ASN A 135 14.34 -24.78 1.77
CA ASN A 135 14.66 -25.81 2.78
C ASN A 135 13.66 -26.99 2.77
N ARG A 136 12.60 -26.91 1.96
CA ARG A 136 11.53 -27.91 1.90
C ARG A 136 10.80 -28.11 3.24
N ASP A 137 10.71 -27.04 4.03
CA ASP A 137 9.99 -27.04 5.30
C ASP A 137 8.48 -26.83 5.03
N TYR A 138 7.81 -27.91 4.64
CA TYR A 138 6.40 -27.87 4.26
C TYR A 138 5.47 -27.35 5.39
N PRO A 139 5.64 -27.69 6.66
CA PRO A 139 4.83 -27.13 7.73
C PRO A 139 4.85 -25.59 7.75
N VAL A 140 6.01 -24.99 7.64
CA VAL A 140 6.16 -23.52 7.63
C VAL A 140 5.60 -22.91 6.34
N VAL A 141 5.80 -23.56 5.19
CA VAL A 141 5.22 -23.12 3.91
C VAL A 141 3.69 -23.06 4.00
N PHE A 142 3.05 -24.14 4.49
CA PHE A 142 1.59 -24.16 4.63
C PHE A 142 1.08 -23.16 5.68
N ALA A 143 1.78 -22.99 6.79
CA ALA A 143 1.44 -22.01 7.79
C ALA A 143 1.48 -20.57 7.22
N ASN A 144 2.51 -20.24 6.44
CA ASN A 144 2.63 -18.94 5.78
C ASN A 144 1.52 -18.70 4.76
N ILE A 145 1.22 -19.68 3.90
CA ILE A 145 0.12 -19.59 2.93
C ILE A 145 -1.21 -19.36 3.67
N TYR A 146 -1.45 -20.07 4.75
CA TYR A 146 -2.66 -19.92 5.56
C TYR A 146 -2.78 -18.51 6.17
N ILE A 147 -1.69 -18.01 6.77
CA ILE A 147 -1.66 -16.68 7.37
C ILE A 147 -1.90 -15.60 6.29
N PHE A 148 -1.22 -15.69 5.16
CA PHE A 148 -1.41 -14.73 4.07
C PHE A 148 -2.83 -14.78 3.49
N ALA A 149 -3.40 -15.96 3.32
CA ALA A 149 -4.78 -16.10 2.87
C ALA A 149 -5.77 -15.48 3.88
N LEU A 150 -5.57 -15.70 5.17
CA LEU A 150 -6.39 -15.16 6.22
C LEU A 150 -6.32 -13.63 6.28
N ILE A 151 -5.11 -13.06 6.20
CA ILE A 151 -4.91 -11.61 6.13
C ILE A 151 -5.60 -11.05 4.87
N GLY A 152 -5.44 -11.71 3.71
CA GLY A 152 -6.09 -11.33 2.47
C GLY A 152 -7.61 -11.26 2.60
N LEU A 153 -8.22 -12.28 3.21
CA LEU A 153 -9.67 -12.31 3.47
C LEU A 153 -10.13 -11.17 4.39
N VAL A 154 -9.41 -10.95 5.49
CA VAL A 154 -9.73 -9.84 6.43
C VAL A 154 -9.67 -8.48 5.73
N VAL A 155 -8.65 -8.27 4.91
CA VAL A 155 -8.50 -7.01 4.18
C VAL A 155 -9.56 -6.85 3.10
N THR A 156 -9.90 -7.91 2.39
CA THR A 156 -11.02 -7.88 1.43
C THR A 156 -12.33 -7.51 2.16
N LEU A 157 -12.59 -8.11 3.31
CA LEU A 157 -13.76 -7.78 4.13
C LEU A 157 -13.76 -6.30 4.56
N ILE A 158 -12.62 -5.77 5.02
CA ILE A 158 -12.48 -4.35 5.37
C ILE A 158 -12.70 -3.46 4.14
N SER A 159 -12.20 -3.86 2.99
CA SER A 159 -12.40 -3.15 1.72
C SER A 159 -13.88 -3.07 1.36
N ASP A 160 -14.59 -4.19 1.45
CA ASP A 160 -16.01 -4.27 1.12
C ASP A 160 -16.86 -3.44 2.09
N LEU A 161 -16.56 -3.51 3.39
CA LEU A 161 -17.21 -2.66 4.39
C LEU A 161 -16.95 -1.18 4.15
N THR A 162 -15.71 -0.82 3.81
CA THR A 162 -15.34 0.57 3.48
C THR A 162 -16.10 1.04 2.25
N TYR A 163 -16.22 0.19 1.23
CA TYR A 163 -16.95 0.49 0.01
C TYR A 163 -18.43 0.75 0.29
N THR A 164 -19.07 -0.11 1.08
CA THR A 164 -20.48 0.05 1.48
C THR A 164 -20.73 1.34 2.29
N LEU A 165 -19.78 1.73 3.15
CA LEU A 165 -19.87 2.97 3.92
C LEU A 165 -19.76 4.22 3.06
N ILE A 166 -18.96 4.18 1.97
CA ILE A 166 -18.69 5.33 1.10
C ILE A 166 -19.79 5.49 0.05
N ASP A 167 -20.29 4.39 -0.50
CA ASP A 167 -21.40 4.39 -1.47
C ASP A 167 -22.60 3.59 -0.95
N PRO A 168 -23.52 4.22 -0.19
CA PRO A 168 -24.71 3.57 0.34
C PRO A 168 -25.73 3.17 -0.73
N ARG A 169 -25.46 3.43 -2.01
CA ARG A 169 -26.32 3.01 -3.13
C ARG A 169 -26.12 1.56 -3.54
N ILE A 170 -25.09 0.91 -3.02
CA ILE A 170 -24.83 -0.50 -3.24
C ILE A 170 -25.55 -1.29 -2.14
N ASP A 171 -26.82 -1.54 -2.38
CA ASP A 171 -27.62 -2.44 -1.55
C ASP A 171 -27.40 -3.85 -2.06
N PHE A 172 -26.74 -4.67 -1.26
CA PHE A 172 -26.50 -6.09 -1.59
C PHE A 172 -27.79 -6.93 -1.50
N GLU A 173 -28.86 -6.38 -0.91
CA GLU A 173 -30.14 -7.08 -0.72
C GLU A 173 -31.07 -7.05 -1.95
N THR A 174 -30.87 -6.16 -2.91
CA THR A 174 -31.79 -6.01 -4.05
C THR A 174 -31.30 -6.71 -5.33
N ARG A 175 -30.81 -7.94 -5.22
CA ARG A 175 -30.81 -8.88 -6.35
C ARG A 175 -31.83 -9.99 -6.12
N GLU A 176 -33.06 -9.63 -5.90
CA GLU A 176 -34.17 -10.49 -6.28
C GLU A 176 -34.49 -10.18 -7.74
N VAL A 177 -34.36 -11.21 -8.53
CA VAL A 177 -34.68 -11.56 -9.92
C VAL A 177 -35.64 -10.63 -10.66
#